data_d8ef16cf4db0e3ddd4646d69e03b824d
#
_entry.id   d8ef16cf4db0e3ddd4646d69e03b824d
#
_cell.length_a   1.000
_cell.length_b   1.000
_cell.length_c   1.000
_cell.angle_alpha   90.00
_cell.angle_beta   90.00
_cell.angle_gamma   90.00
#
_symmetry.space_group_name_H-M   'P 1'
#
loop_
_entity.id
_entity.type
_entity.pdbx_description
1 polymer ?
#
loop_
_entity_poly.entity_id
_entity_poly.type
_entity_poly.pdbx_seq_one_letter_code
_entity_poly.pdbx_strand_id
1 'polypeptide(L)'
;MSHIKRLKLQGFKSFANPTVLTFEKGFNTIVGANGSGKSNVFDAMCFVLGRMSSKELRAEKLGNLVFNGGKSQKAAKEAEVSIFLSNEQRELMSEDLDEIKISRVVNKDGQSRYLLNNNKVTRTEILEILGRAQIDPDGYNIILQGDIVKIVNMSAVERRELIEEISNISGYEEKRQKSMTKLDSIEKELKDADLLLEEKTKYLRELKSEKEQAEKYHQVKEDLRYKNLLLVKAKMARNASLKQKKEEELATNEEHLQSYRSVLDEFDAKSKDIDKQINE
;
A
#
# COMPACT_ATOMS: atom_id res chain seq x y z
N MET A 1 -35.21 -4.71 23.71
CA MET A 1 -34.92 -5.71 22.64
C MET A 1 -35.78 -5.40 21.41
N SER A 2 -35.13 -5.25 20.29
CA SER A 2 -35.79 -4.99 19.01
C SER A 2 -36.54 -6.23 18.51
N HIS A 3 -37.70 -6.08 17.92
CA HIS A 3 -38.48 -7.16 17.35
C HIS A 3 -39.08 -6.73 15.99
N ILE A 4 -39.45 -7.72 15.18
CA ILE A 4 -40.09 -7.47 13.89
C ILE A 4 -41.57 -7.12 14.15
N LYS A 5 -41.98 -5.94 13.77
CA LYS A 5 -43.40 -5.48 13.87
C LYS A 5 -44.20 -5.89 12.64
N ARG A 6 -43.66 -5.73 11.44
CA ARG A 6 -44.38 -5.95 10.19
C ARG A 6 -43.44 -6.42 9.07
N LEU A 7 -43.97 -7.24 8.17
CA LEU A 7 -43.37 -7.60 6.90
C LEU A 7 -44.30 -7.21 5.78
N LYS A 8 -43.82 -6.39 4.84
CA LYS A 8 -44.54 -6.00 3.64
C LYS A 8 -43.92 -6.66 2.42
N LEU A 9 -44.75 -7.31 1.60
CA LEU A 9 -44.34 -7.99 0.37
C LEU A 9 -45.12 -7.41 -0.81
N GLN A 10 -44.46 -7.20 -1.93
CA GLN A 10 -45.10 -6.78 -3.18
C GLN A 10 -44.31 -7.32 -4.36
N GLY A 11 -45.00 -7.98 -5.29
CA GLY A 11 -44.37 -8.55 -6.49
C GLY A 11 -43.34 -9.68 -6.18
N PHE A 12 -43.40 -10.29 -5.00
CA PHE A 12 -42.47 -11.30 -4.57
C PHE A 12 -43.06 -12.72 -4.63
N LYS A 13 -42.47 -13.61 -5.41
CA LYS A 13 -42.90 -15.01 -5.61
C LYS A 13 -44.40 -15.12 -5.87
N SER A 14 -45.19 -15.59 -4.90
CA SER A 14 -46.66 -15.72 -4.99
C SER A 14 -47.44 -14.47 -4.61
N PHE A 15 -46.78 -13.43 -4.08
CA PHE A 15 -47.40 -12.19 -3.61
C PHE A 15 -47.38 -11.12 -4.69
N ALA A 16 -48.38 -11.14 -5.60
CA ALA A 16 -48.50 -10.15 -6.67
C ALA A 16 -48.86 -8.77 -6.13
N ASN A 17 -49.82 -8.70 -5.23
CA ASN A 17 -50.33 -7.47 -4.63
C ASN A 17 -49.59 -7.16 -3.32
N PRO A 18 -49.58 -5.88 -2.88
CA PRO A 18 -49.04 -5.51 -1.58
C PRO A 18 -49.73 -6.29 -0.46
N THR A 19 -48.97 -7.08 0.27
CA THR A 19 -49.43 -7.88 1.42
C THR A 19 -48.62 -7.46 2.64
N VAL A 20 -49.33 -7.15 3.73
CA VAL A 20 -48.69 -6.77 5.01
C VAL A 20 -49.06 -7.82 6.04
N LEU A 21 -48.02 -8.37 6.67
CA LEU A 21 -48.11 -9.28 7.80
C LEU A 21 -47.65 -8.55 9.04
N THR A 22 -48.44 -8.51 10.08
CA THR A 22 -48.12 -7.93 11.39
C THR A 22 -47.73 -9.05 12.37
N PHE A 23 -46.73 -8.77 13.18
CA PHE A 23 -46.25 -9.66 14.22
C PHE A 23 -46.38 -8.99 15.58
N GLU A 24 -46.86 -9.73 16.54
CA GLU A 24 -46.91 -9.30 17.95
C GLU A 24 -45.62 -9.69 18.68
N LYS A 25 -45.42 -9.13 19.86
CA LYS A 25 -44.29 -9.55 20.73
C LYS A 25 -44.55 -10.99 21.19
N GLY A 26 -43.50 -11.84 21.12
CA GLY A 26 -43.59 -13.25 21.53
C GLY A 26 -43.75 -14.21 20.36
N PHE A 27 -44.51 -15.28 20.57
CA PHE A 27 -44.61 -16.40 19.63
C PHE A 27 -45.69 -16.11 18.55
N ASN A 28 -45.30 -16.16 17.30
CA ASN A 28 -46.19 -15.97 16.15
C ASN A 28 -46.20 -17.24 15.27
N THR A 29 -47.34 -17.67 14.81
CA THR A 29 -47.49 -18.85 13.95
C THR A 29 -48.15 -18.49 12.63
N ILE A 30 -47.55 -18.91 11.50
CA ILE A 30 -48.12 -18.77 10.18
C ILE A 30 -48.68 -20.14 9.74
N VAL A 31 -50.00 -20.25 9.62
CA VAL A 31 -50.68 -21.48 9.26
C VAL A 31 -51.41 -21.33 7.91
N GLY A 32 -51.63 -22.44 7.22
CA GLY A 32 -52.33 -22.44 5.93
C GLY A 32 -52.16 -23.77 5.19
N ALA A 33 -52.95 -23.99 4.14
CA ALA A 33 -52.88 -25.18 3.27
C ALA A 33 -51.51 -25.31 2.55
N ASN A 34 -51.17 -26.47 2.03
CA ASN A 34 -50.03 -26.65 1.16
C ASN A 34 -50.16 -25.81 -0.09
N GLY A 35 -49.07 -25.12 -0.48
CA GLY A 35 -49.10 -24.20 -1.65
C GLY A 35 -49.63 -22.80 -1.36
N SER A 36 -50.12 -22.48 -0.14
CA SER A 36 -50.64 -21.13 0.20
C SER A 36 -49.59 -20.03 0.31
N GLY A 37 -48.33 -20.34 0.17
CA GLY A 37 -47.26 -19.33 0.20
C GLY A 37 -46.54 -19.18 1.58
N LYS A 38 -46.85 -20.01 2.59
CA LYS A 38 -46.20 -19.95 3.92
C LYS A 38 -44.69 -19.86 3.84
N SER A 39 -44.08 -20.76 3.07
CA SER A 39 -42.61 -20.77 2.88
C SER A 39 -42.09 -19.55 2.11
N ASN A 40 -42.93 -18.92 1.26
CA ASN A 40 -42.53 -17.70 0.55
C ASN A 40 -42.45 -16.49 1.47
N VAL A 41 -43.26 -16.46 2.56
CA VAL A 41 -43.12 -15.44 3.61
C VAL A 41 -41.74 -15.56 4.28
N PHE A 42 -41.34 -16.78 4.59
CA PHE A 42 -40.03 -17.03 5.21
C PHE A 42 -38.88 -16.68 4.26
N ASP A 43 -38.99 -17.04 2.97
CA ASP A 43 -38.02 -16.63 1.96
C ASP A 43 -37.91 -15.10 1.83
N ALA A 44 -39.03 -14.39 1.94
CA ALA A 44 -39.05 -12.94 1.92
C ALA A 44 -38.31 -12.33 3.12
N MET A 45 -38.49 -12.91 4.31
CA MET A 45 -37.72 -12.49 5.49
C MET A 45 -36.22 -12.71 5.28
N CYS A 46 -35.80 -13.90 4.84
CA CYS A 46 -34.41 -14.19 4.54
C CYS A 46 -33.85 -13.25 3.44
N PHE A 47 -34.64 -12.94 2.43
CA PHE A 47 -34.26 -12.05 1.34
C PHE A 47 -33.99 -10.63 1.84
N VAL A 48 -34.90 -10.03 2.62
CA VAL A 48 -34.74 -8.63 3.08
C VAL A 48 -33.66 -8.51 4.15
N LEU A 49 -33.44 -9.52 4.96
CA LEU A 49 -32.38 -9.56 5.98
C LEU A 49 -30.98 -9.65 5.39
N GLY A 50 -30.83 -10.01 4.11
CA GLY A 50 -29.53 -9.91 3.45
C GLY A 50 -28.93 -11.20 2.93
N ARG A 51 -29.63 -12.34 2.98
CA ARG A 51 -29.13 -13.58 2.37
C ARG A 51 -28.86 -13.39 0.89
N MET A 52 -27.67 -13.82 0.46
CA MET A 52 -27.21 -13.66 -0.93
C MET A 52 -27.50 -14.90 -1.78
N SER A 53 -27.55 -16.07 -1.18
CA SER A 53 -27.72 -17.33 -1.89
C SER A 53 -29.14 -17.47 -2.44
N SER A 54 -29.29 -17.42 -3.78
CA SER A 54 -30.58 -17.68 -4.44
C SER A 54 -31.10 -19.09 -4.18
N LYS A 55 -30.20 -20.08 -4.02
CA LYS A 55 -30.54 -21.48 -3.69
C LYS A 55 -31.24 -21.60 -2.35
N GLU A 56 -30.75 -20.90 -1.32
CA GLU A 56 -31.38 -20.86 0.01
C GLU A 56 -32.76 -20.19 -0.02
N LEU A 57 -32.95 -19.24 -0.93
CA LEU A 57 -34.24 -18.62 -1.21
C LEU A 57 -35.09 -19.46 -2.17
N ARG A 58 -34.72 -20.70 -2.45
CA ARG A 58 -35.42 -21.62 -3.34
C ARG A 58 -35.71 -21.01 -4.70
N ALA A 59 -34.68 -20.34 -5.28
CA ALA A 59 -34.72 -19.77 -6.61
C ALA A 59 -33.40 -20.06 -7.35
N GLU A 60 -33.45 -20.28 -8.64
CA GLU A 60 -32.24 -20.49 -9.44
C GLU A 60 -31.41 -19.21 -9.58
N LYS A 61 -32.12 -18.09 -9.76
CA LYS A 61 -31.54 -16.73 -9.86
C LYS A 61 -32.38 -15.76 -9.03
N LEU A 62 -31.77 -14.67 -8.59
CA LEU A 62 -32.47 -13.63 -7.82
C LEU A 62 -33.68 -13.03 -8.59
N GLY A 63 -33.58 -12.91 -9.91
CA GLY A 63 -34.67 -12.45 -10.75
C GLY A 63 -35.91 -13.34 -10.71
N ASN A 64 -35.77 -14.63 -10.38
CA ASN A 64 -36.88 -15.57 -10.24
C ASN A 64 -37.71 -15.36 -8.95
N LEU A 65 -37.27 -14.49 -8.06
CA LEU A 65 -38.05 -14.05 -6.90
C LEU A 65 -39.14 -13.06 -7.28
N VAL A 66 -39.06 -12.44 -8.45
CA VAL A 66 -40.07 -11.52 -8.96
C VAL A 66 -41.30 -12.31 -9.44
N PHE A 67 -42.50 -11.90 -9.02
CA PHE A 67 -43.77 -12.52 -9.43
C PHE A 67 -43.86 -12.57 -10.95
N ASN A 68 -43.99 -13.76 -11.51
CA ASN A 68 -43.91 -13.99 -12.95
C ASN A 68 -45.30 -13.94 -13.68
N GLY A 69 -46.33 -13.52 -12.95
CA GLY A 69 -47.68 -13.51 -13.48
C GLY A 69 -48.47 -14.79 -13.16
N GLY A 70 -49.75 -14.78 -13.41
CA GLY A 70 -50.67 -15.87 -13.22
C GLY A 70 -51.82 -15.80 -14.22
N LYS A 71 -52.81 -16.70 -14.12
CA LYS A 71 -53.98 -16.75 -15.04
C LYS A 71 -54.73 -15.42 -15.12
N SER A 72 -54.73 -14.62 -14.05
CA SER A 72 -55.51 -13.38 -13.93
C SER A 72 -54.67 -12.12 -13.62
N GLN A 73 -53.34 -12.26 -13.43
CA GLN A 73 -52.50 -11.16 -13.01
C GLN A 73 -51.28 -11.03 -13.90
N LYS A 74 -50.89 -9.79 -14.23
CA LYS A 74 -49.66 -9.50 -15.00
C LYS A 74 -48.41 -9.71 -14.14
N ALA A 75 -47.34 -10.12 -14.79
CA ALA A 75 -46.02 -10.22 -14.15
C ALA A 75 -45.59 -8.87 -13.56
N ALA A 76 -45.02 -8.90 -12.37
CA ALA A 76 -44.43 -7.73 -11.74
C ALA A 76 -43.13 -7.30 -12.46
N LYS A 77 -42.78 -6.03 -12.42
CA LYS A 77 -41.53 -5.51 -12.96
C LYS A 77 -40.36 -5.74 -11.96
N GLU A 78 -40.66 -5.57 -10.68
CA GLU A 78 -39.74 -5.73 -9.56
C GLU A 78 -40.47 -6.33 -8.36
N ALA A 79 -39.72 -6.91 -7.44
CA ALA A 79 -40.20 -7.36 -6.16
C ALA A 79 -39.62 -6.51 -5.06
N GLU A 80 -40.46 -6.01 -4.16
CA GLU A 80 -40.09 -5.29 -2.95
C GLU A 80 -40.49 -6.08 -1.71
N VAL A 81 -39.55 -6.26 -0.81
CA VAL A 81 -39.78 -6.78 0.53
C VAL A 81 -39.28 -5.76 1.52
N SER A 82 -40.14 -5.41 2.49
CA SER A 82 -39.78 -4.49 3.57
C SER A 82 -40.10 -5.10 4.92
N ILE A 83 -39.13 -4.99 5.83
CA ILE A 83 -39.27 -5.38 7.24
C ILE A 83 -39.27 -4.12 8.10
N PHE A 84 -40.12 -4.10 9.12
CA PHE A 84 -40.24 -2.99 10.06
C PHE A 84 -39.77 -3.51 11.44
N LEU A 85 -38.69 -2.96 11.95
CA LEU A 85 -38.12 -3.28 13.24
C LEU A 85 -38.51 -2.24 14.28
N SER A 86 -38.82 -2.67 15.50
CA SER A 86 -39.03 -1.76 16.61
C SER A 86 -37.71 -1.08 17.03
N ASN A 87 -37.73 0.24 17.19
CA ASN A 87 -36.61 1.05 17.69
C ASN A 87 -37.01 1.89 18.93
N GLU A 88 -38.00 1.43 19.69
CA GLU A 88 -38.53 2.14 20.87
C GLU A 88 -37.44 2.49 21.89
N GLN A 89 -36.40 1.67 21.99
CA GLN A 89 -35.27 1.87 22.91
C GLN A 89 -34.05 2.59 22.26
N ARG A 90 -34.17 3.04 21.00
CA ARG A 90 -33.11 3.71 20.22
C ARG A 90 -31.81 2.88 20.11
N GLU A 91 -31.89 1.56 20.29
CA GLU A 91 -30.74 0.65 20.21
C GLU A 91 -30.20 0.48 18.78
N LEU A 92 -31.06 0.53 17.78
CA LEU A 92 -30.70 0.30 16.39
C LEU A 92 -30.16 1.54 15.70
N MET A 93 -30.84 2.67 15.90
CA MET A 93 -30.47 3.98 15.37
C MET A 93 -30.80 5.07 16.39
N SER A 94 -29.93 6.05 16.49
CA SER A 94 -30.09 7.20 17.42
C SER A 94 -31.14 8.21 16.96
N GLU A 95 -31.67 8.07 15.72
CA GLU A 95 -32.74 8.90 15.19
C GLU A 95 -34.03 8.71 15.98
N ASP A 96 -34.81 9.77 16.09
CA ASP A 96 -36.08 9.77 16.84
C ASP A 96 -37.23 9.09 16.06
N LEU A 97 -36.99 7.82 15.68
CA LEU A 97 -37.91 6.97 14.95
C LEU A 97 -38.22 5.73 15.78
N ASP A 98 -39.50 5.48 16.05
CA ASP A 98 -39.97 4.30 16.77
C ASP A 98 -39.89 3.00 15.96
N GLU A 99 -39.82 3.15 14.63
CA GLU A 99 -39.67 2.03 13.70
C GLU A 99 -38.61 2.31 12.66
N ILE A 100 -37.83 1.30 12.32
CA ILE A 100 -36.87 1.32 11.23
C ILE A 100 -37.37 0.44 10.12
N LYS A 101 -37.48 1.00 8.90
CA LYS A 101 -37.86 0.27 7.69
C LYS A 101 -36.61 -0.15 6.92
N ILE A 102 -36.38 -1.45 6.79
CA ILE A 102 -35.38 -2.04 5.91
C ILE A 102 -36.12 -2.63 4.71
N SER A 103 -35.75 -2.24 3.50
CA SER A 103 -36.34 -2.78 2.27
C SER A 103 -35.25 -3.32 1.34
N ARG A 104 -35.57 -4.39 0.64
CA ARG A 104 -34.76 -4.87 -0.48
C ARG A 104 -35.65 -5.03 -1.71
N VAL A 105 -35.19 -4.44 -2.82
CA VAL A 105 -35.89 -4.47 -4.10
C VAL A 105 -35.02 -5.25 -5.08
N VAL A 106 -35.64 -6.12 -5.88
CA VAL A 106 -34.96 -6.87 -6.95
C VAL A 106 -35.78 -6.76 -8.26
N ASN A 107 -35.07 -6.58 -9.36
CA ASN A 107 -35.65 -6.60 -10.71
C ASN A 107 -35.52 -8.00 -11.36
N LYS A 108 -36.09 -8.18 -12.53
CA LYS A 108 -36.03 -9.45 -13.29
C LYS A 108 -34.62 -9.83 -13.73
N ASP A 109 -33.72 -8.85 -13.88
CA ASP A 109 -32.31 -9.08 -14.24
C ASP A 109 -31.49 -9.59 -13.06
N GLY A 110 -32.10 -9.67 -11.86
CA GLY A 110 -31.42 -10.12 -10.64
C GLY A 110 -30.64 -9.03 -9.91
N GLN A 111 -30.69 -7.78 -10.39
CA GLN A 111 -30.07 -6.66 -9.67
C GLN A 111 -30.90 -6.31 -8.44
N SER A 112 -30.26 -6.17 -7.30
CA SER A 112 -30.94 -5.81 -6.06
C SER A 112 -30.31 -4.59 -5.39
N ARG A 113 -31.18 -3.81 -4.71
CA ARG A 113 -30.81 -2.63 -3.94
C ARG A 113 -31.43 -2.66 -2.56
N TYR A 114 -30.71 -2.13 -1.59
CA TYR A 114 -31.20 -1.98 -0.21
C TYR A 114 -31.60 -0.53 0.04
N LEU A 115 -32.64 -0.38 0.86
CA LEU A 115 -33.16 0.91 1.30
C LEU A 115 -33.35 0.86 2.83
N LEU A 116 -32.89 1.89 3.49
CA LEU A 116 -33.10 2.15 4.91
C LEU A 116 -33.94 3.42 5.04
N ASN A 117 -35.12 3.32 5.61
CA ASN A 117 -36.07 4.42 5.68
C ASN A 117 -36.28 5.14 4.31
N ASN A 118 -36.31 4.36 3.23
CA ASN A 118 -36.40 4.77 1.83
C ASN A 118 -35.11 5.38 1.22
N ASN A 119 -34.04 5.55 1.99
CA ASN A 119 -32.74 5.99 1.47
C ASN A 119 -31.92 4.79 1.00
N LYS A 120 -31.21 4.94 -0.13
CA LYS A 120 -30.37 3.87 -0.67
C LYS A 120 -29.15 3.67 0.21
N VAL A 121 -28.91 2.42 0.60
CA VAL A 121 -27.81 2.01 1.48
C VAL A 121 -27.10 0.77 0.94
N THR A 122 -25.93 0.46 1.49
CA THR A 122 -25.17 -0.74 1.19
C THR A 122 -25.67 -1.93 2.02
N ARG A 123 -25.33 -3.16 1.58
CA ARG A 123 -25.61 -4.37 2.36
C ARG A 123 -24.88 -4.32 3.71
N THR A 124 -23.66 -3.80 3.74
CA THR A 124 -22.83 -3.72 4.96
C THR A 124 -23.53 -2.88 6.05
N GLU A 125 -24.06 -1.71 5.69
CA GLU A 125 -24.82 -0.85 6.61
C GLU A 125 -26.06 -1.55 7.17
N ILE A 126 -26.77 -2.34 6.33
CA ILE A 126 -27.90 -3.15 6.80
C ILE A 126 -27.46 -4.21 7.79
N LEU A 127 -26.34 -4.91 7.51
CA LEU A 127 -25.81 -5.95 8.42
C LEU A 127 -25.35 -5.35 9.77
N GLU A 128 -24.83 -4.14 9.79
CA GLU A 128 -24.46 -3.45 11.03
C GLU A 128 -25.69 -3.16 11.89
N ILE A 129 -26.80 -2.71 11.28
CA ILE A 129 -28.06 -2.46 12.00
C ILE A 129 -28.65 -3.77 12.51
N LEU A 130 -28.67 -4.82 11.69
CA LEU A 130 -29.14 -6.14 12.08
C LEU A 130 -28.28 -6.76 13.18
N GLY A 131 -26.96 -6.53 13.15
CA GLY A 131 -26.05 -6.95 14.22
C GLY A 131 -26.37 -6.31 15.56
N ARG A 132 -26.75 -5.02 15.60
CA ARG A 132 -27.26 -4.34 16.79
C ARG A 132 -28.58 -4.94 17.28
N ALA A 133 -29.44 -5.39 16.36
CA ALA A 133 -30.66 -6.10 16.67
C ALA A 133 -30.43 -7.55 17.10
N GLN A 134 -29.19 -8.05 17.08
CA GLN A 134 -28.81 -9.45 17.29
C GLN A 134 -29.47 -10.39 16.26
N ILE A 135 -29.71 -9.90 15.04
CA ILE A 135 -30.24 -10.68 13.93
C ILE A 135 -29.10 -10.95 12.96
N ASP A 136 -28.69 -12.19 12.84
CA ASP A 136 -27.73 -12.64 11.83
C ASP A 136 -28.48 -13.33 10.69
N PRO A 137 -28.45 -12.76 9.46
CA PRO A 137 -29.14 -13.36 8.31
C PRO A 137 -28.58 -14.70 7.89
N ASP A 138 -27.27 -14.89 8.03
CA ASP A 138 -26.55 -16.11 7.65
C ASP A 138 -26.36 -17.06 8.85
N GLY A 139 -26.71 -16.61 10.05
CA GLY A 139 -26.61 -17.35 11.31
C GLY A 139 -27.78 -18.28 11.59
N TYR A 140 -27.67 -18.98 12.71
CA TYR A 140 -28.63 -20.01 13.13
C TYR A 140 -29.92 -19.46 13.79
N ASN A 141 -30.10 -18.16 13.81
CA ASN A 141 -31.34 -17.52 14.24
C ASN A 141 -32.50 -17.79 13.28
N ILE A 142 -32.19 -18.24 12.06
CA ILE A 142 -33.14 -18.54 10.99
C ILE A 142 -32.90 -19.97 10.50
N ILE A 143 -33.78 -20.88 10.93
CA ILE A 143 -33.70 -22.30 10.59
C ILE A 143 -34.60 -22.57 9.38
N LEU A 144 -34.01 -22.98 8.27
CA LEU A 144 -34.73 -23.38 7.07
C LEU A 144 -35.14 -24.86 7.12
N GLN A 145 -36.06 -25.21 6.23
CA GLN A 145 -36.45 -26.61 6.07
C GLN A 145 -35.24 -27.47 5.63
N GLY A 146 -34.89 -28.46 6.43
CA GLY A 146 -33.74 -29.35 6.18
C GLY A 146 -32.46 -28.97 6.96
N ASP A 147 -32.36 -27.78 7.53
CA ASP A 147 -31.17 -27.36 8.29
C ASP A 147 -30.97 -28.26 9.54
N ILE A 148 -32.03 -28.72 10.20
CA ILE A 148 -31.94 -29.60 11.33
C ILE A 148 -31.24 -30.92 10.95
N VAL A 149 -31.61 -31.48 9.78
CA VAL A 149 -30.97 -32.70 9.27
C VAL A 149 -29.49 -32.46 8.96
N LYS A 150 -29.17 -31.27 8.40
CA LYS A 150 -27.80 -30.86 8.14
C LYS A 150 -26.99 -30.76 9.46
N ILE A 151 -27.55 -30.12 10.48
CA ILE A 151 -26.91 -29.99 11.81
C ILE A 151 -26.60 -31.35 12.42
N VAL A 152 -27.52 -32.31 12.31
CA VAL A 152 -27.32 -33.67 12.83
C VAL A 152 -26.18 -34.39 12.11
N ASN A 153 -26.05 -34.18 10.80
CA ASN A 153 -25.03 -34.81 9.96
C ASN A 153 -23.70 -34.05 9.90
N MET A 154 -23.57 -32.92 10.59
CA MET A 154 -22.33 -32.13 10.65
C MET A 154 -21.18 -32.92 11.27
N SER A 155 -19.99 -32.73 10.74
CA SER A 155 -18.74 -33.20 11.32
C SER A 155 -18.45 -32.52 12.67
N ALA A 156 -17.52 -33.09 13.45
CA ALA A 156 -17.14 -32.51 14.74
C ALA A 156 -16.56 -31.06 14.59
N VAL A 157 -15.86 -30.79 13.48
CA VAL A 157 -15.29 -29.47 13.20
C VAL A 157 -16.41 -28.47 12.89
N GLU A 158 -17.33 -28.80 11.99
CA GLU A 158 -18.46 -27.92 11.63
C GLU A 158 -19.36 -27.66 12.85
N ARG A 159 -19.58 -28.66 13.76
CA ARG A 159 -20.32 -28.43 15.00
C ARG A 159 -19.60 -27.46 15.95
N ARG A 160 -18.27 -27.51 15.99
CA ARG A 160 -17.50 -26.59 16.80
C ARG A 160 -17.63 -25.17 16.24
N GLU A 161 -17.47 -24.99 14.93
CA GLU A 161 -17.64 -23.70 14.26
C GLU A 161 -19.04 -23.12 14.53
N LEU A 162 -20.06 -23.95 14.47
CA LEU A 162 -21.44 -23.61 14.86
C LEU A 162 -21.54 -23.06 16.29
N ILE A 163 -20.91 -23.72 17.26
CA ILE A 163 -20.96 -23.28 18.65
C ILE A 163 -20.19 -21.95 18.82
N GLU A 164 -19.07 -21.81 18.14
CA GLU A 164 -18.26 -20.56 18.14
C GLU A 164 -19.06 -19.41 17.52
N GLU A 165 -19.83 -19.66 16.47
CA GLU A 165 -20.71 -18.68 15.83
C GLU A 165 -21.86 -18.25 16.75
N ILE A 166 -22.59 -19.21 17.34
CA ILE A 166 -23.67 -18.94 18.31
C ILE A 166 -23.17 -18.18 19.53
N SER A 167 -21.94 -18.49 19.97
CA SER A 167 -21.28 -17.82 21.09
C SER A 167 -20.73 -16.43 20.74
N ASN A 168 -20.92 -15.98 19.49
CA ASN A 168 -20.41 -14.70 18.97
C ASN A 168 -18.89 -14.56 19.04
N ILE A 169 -18.16 -15.68 19.03
CA ILE A 169 -16.69 -15.76 19.09
C ILE A 169 -16.10 -15.64 17.68
N SER A 170 -16.84 -16.03 16.65
CA SER A 170 -16.39 -16.01 15.24
C SER A 170 -15.90 -14.64 14.80
N GLY A 171 -16.56 -13.56 15.23
CA GLY A 171 -16.13 -12.19 14.94
C GLY A 171 -14.77 -11.81 15.56
N TYR A 172 -14.43 -12.39 16.69
CA TYR A 172 -13.11 -12.21 17.32
C TYR A 172 -12.06 -13.06 16.60
N GLU A 173 -12.40 -14.27 16.19
CA GLU A 173 -11.49 -15.17 15.47
C GLU A 173 -11.15 -14.61 14.07
N GLU A 174 -12.10 -14.03 13.36
CA GLU A 174 -11.86 -13.34 12.09
C GLU A 174 -10.92 -12.14 12.27
N LYS A 175 -11.15 -11.32 13.32
CA LYS A 175 -10.25 -10.20 13.63
C LYS A 175 -8.86 -10.68 14.02
N ARG A 176 -8.77 -11.77 14.80
CA ARG A 176 -7.49 -12.39 15.17
C ARG A 176 -6.73 -12.86 13.93
N GLN A 177 -7.39 -13.57 13.02
CA GLN A 177 -6.78 -14.06 11.79
C GLN A 177 -6.31 -12.94 10.88
N LYS A 178 -7.11 -11.88 10.71
CA LYS A 178 -6.71 -10.68 9.96
C LYS A 178 -5.48 -10.00 10.59
N SER A 179 -5.43 -9.95 11.93
CA SER A 179 -4.29 -9.38 12.66
C SER A 179 -3.03 -10.24 12.51
N MET A 180 -3.15 -11.57 12.57
CA MET A 180 -2.03 -12.49 12.34
C MET A 180 -1.45 -12.35 10.92
N THR A 181 -2.31 -12.33 9.89
CA THR A 181 -1.87 -12.12 8.50
C THR A 181 -1.14 -10.79 8.33
N LYS A 182 -1.62 -9.74 9.02
CA LYS A 182 -0.97 -8.43 8.98
C LYS A 182 0.39 -8.43 9.71
N LEU A 183 0.50 -9.16 10.82
CA LEU A 183 1.76 -9.35 11.54
C LEU A 183 2.78 -10.08 10.67
N ASP A 184 2.39 -11.17 9.99
CA ASP A 184 3.26 -11.92 9.08
C ASP A 184 3.77 -11.04 7.91
N SER A 185 2.92 -10.15 7.40
CA SER A 185 3.31 -9.18 6.37
C SER A 185 4.35 -8.19 6.88
N ILE A 186 4.10 -7.61 8.07
CA ILE A 186 5.02 -6.65 8.70
C ILE A 186 6.36 -7.33 9.05
N GLU A 187 6.34 -8.58 9.50
CA GLU A 187 7.57 -9.33 9.79
C GLU A 187 8.43 -9.55 8.55
N LYS A 188 7.81 -9.80 7.37
CA LYS A 188 8.52 -9.86 6.10
C LYS A 188 9.12 -8.52 5.70
N GLU A 189 8.33 -7.45 5.78
CA GLU A 189 8.80 -6.10 5.47
C GLU A 189 9.97 -5.69 6.36
N LEU A 190 9.95 -6.09 7.64
CA LEU A 190 11.02 -5.82 8.60
C LEU A 190 12.30 -6.57 8.22
N LYS A 191 12.20 -7.85 7.83
CA LYS A 191 13.37 -8.61 7.33
C LYS A 191 13.97 -8.00 6.07
N ASP A 192 13.15 -7.55 5.14
CA ASP A 192 13.61 -6.89 3.92
C ASP A 192 14.30 -5.56 4.24
N ALA A 193 13.77 -4.79 5.19
CA ALA A 193 14.38 -3.55 5.66
C ALA A 193 15.73 -3.80 6.34
N ASP A 194 15.86 -4.85 7.18
CA ASP A 194 17.11 -5.23 7.83
C ASP A 194 18.18 -5.62 6.81
N LEU A 195 17.83 -6.41 5.79
CA LEU A 195 18.75 -6.77 4.70
C LEU A 195 19.26 -5.54 3.94
N LEU A 196 18.35 -4.61 3.62
CA LEU A 196 18.71 -3.35 2.97
C LEU A 196 19.63 -2.50 3.83
N LEU A 197 19.39 -2.47 5.14
CA LEU A 197 20.20 -1.74 6.10
C LEU A 197 21.62 -2.33 6.19
N GLU A 198 21.73 -3.64 6.18
CA GLU A 198 23.00 -4.36 6.19
C GLU A 198 23.80 -4.09 4.91
N GLU A 199 23.17 -4.14 3.73
CA GLU A 199 23.77 -3.78 2.45
C GLU A 199 24.27 -2.32 2.43
N LYS A 200 23.43 -1.38 2.85
CA LYS A 200 23.81 0.05 2.90
C LYS A 200 24.93 0.32 3.88
N THR A 201 24.94 -0.38 5.01
CA THR A 201 26.03 -0.26 6.00
C THR A 201 27.36 -0.78 5.46
N LYS A 202 27.34 -1.89 4.71
CA LYS A 202 28.53 -2.42 4.03
C LYS A 202 29.04 -1.43 2.98
N TYR A 203 28.17 -0.94 2.13
CA TYR A 203 28.50 0.07 1.11
C TYR A 203 29.12 1.33 1.73
N LEU A 204 28.55 1.80 2.85
CA LEU A 204 29.06 2.97 3.57
C LEU A 204 30.48 2.75 4.11
N ARG A 205 30.82 1.53 4.58
CA ARG A 205 32.16 1.17 5.02
C ARG A 205 33.15 1.15 3.86
N GLU A 206 32.77 0.59 2.72
CA GLU A 206 33.58 0.57 1.50
C GLU A 206 33.86 2.00 1.02
N LEU A 207 32.84 2.84 0.91
CA LEU A 207 32.98 4.24 0.50
C LEU A 207 33.87 5.05 1.45
N LYS A 208 33.82 4.78 2.76
CA LYS A 208 34.67 5.41 3.76
C LYS A 208 36.13 5.05 3.55
N SER A 209 36.41 3.77 3.26
CA SER A 209 37.74 3.30 2.93
C SER A 209 38.30 3.92 1.65
N GLU A 210 37.47 3.98 0.60
CA GLU A 210 37.83 4.64 -0.68
C GLU A 210 38.14 6.13 -0.48
N LYS A 211 37.32 6.82 0.32
CA LYS A 211 37.55 8.22 0.67
C LYS A 211 38.92 8.41 1.36
N GLU A 212 39.23 7.59 2.37
CA GLU A 212 40.52 7.67 3.08
C GLU A 212 41.71 7.42 2.15
N GLN A 213 41.57 6.48 1.19
CA GLN A 213 42.63 6.24 0.20
C GLN A 213 42.78 7.42 -0.76
N ALA A 214 41.68 8.02 -1.22
CA ALA A 214 41.70 9.18 -2.07
C ALA A 214 42.28 10.42 -1.40
N GLU A 215 41.99 10.63 -0.12
CA GLU A 215 42.59 11.72 0.67
C GLU A 215 44.12 11.52 0.85
N LYS A 216 44.56 10.30 1.16
CA LYS A 216 46.01 9.98 1.24
C LYS A 216 46.69 10.20 -0.11
N TYR A 217 46.07 9.75 -1.22
CA TYR A 217 46.60 9.99 -2.55
C TYR A 217 46.76 11.49 -2.85
N HIS A 218 45.77 12.28 -2.50
CA HIS A 218 45.77 13.73 -2.73
C HIS A 218 46.91 14.39 -1.91
N GLN A 219 47.09 14.02 -0.66
CA GLN A 219 48.18 14.51 0.19
C GLN A 219 49.56 14.18 -0.40
N VAL A 220 49.77 12.91 -0.78
CA VAL A 220 51.05 12.49 -1.39
C VAL A 220 51.30 13.23 -2.72
N LYS A 221 50.29 13.46 -3.51
CA LYS A 221 50.41 14.22 -4.77
C LYS A 221 50.78 15.69 -4.54
N GLU A 222 50.18 16.33 -3.57
CA GLU A 222 50.54 17.72 -3.19
C GLU A 222 51.99 17.79 -2.64
N ASP A 223 52.38 16.87 -1.80
CA ASP A 223 53.76 16.77 -1.28
C ASP A 223 54.77 16.58 -2.43
N LEU A 224 54.44 15.71 -3.37
CA LEU A 224 55.29 15.48 -4.54
C LEU A 224 55.42 16.74 -5.39
N ARG A 225 54.36 17.45 -5.59
CA ARG A 225 54.34 18.74 -6.32
C ARG A 225 55.23 19.78 -5.63
N TYR A 226 55.09 19.89 -4.32
CA TYR A 226 55.89 20.79 -3.51
C TYR A 226 57.40 20.46 -3.57
N LYS A 227 57.75 19.17 -3.40
CA LYS A 227 59.15 18.68 -3.48
C LYS A 227 59.74 18.86 -4.86
N ASN A 228 58.99 18.69 -5.93
CA ASN A 228 59.41 18.96 -7.30
C ASN A 228 59.70 20.43 -7.50
N LEU A 229 58.87 21.32 -6.97
CA LEU A 229 59.07 22.80 -7.02
C LEU A 229 60.35 23.18 -6.29
N LEU A 230 60.66 22.62 -5.11
CA LEU A 230 61.88 22.84 -4.37
C LEU A 230 63.11 22.32 -5.14
N LEU A 231 62.99 21.16 -5.79
CA LEU A 231 64.07 20.60 -6.61
C LEU A 231 64.42 21.51 -7.79
N VAL A 232 63.38 21.99 -8.51
CA VAL A 232 63.57 22.94 -9.62
C VAL A 232 64.24 24.24 -9.13
N LYS A 233 63.78 24.79 -7.99
CA LYS A 233 64.33 26.00 -7.39
C LYS A 233 65.81 25.79 -6.99
N ALA A 234 66.14 24.67 -6.42
CA ALA A 234 67.55 24.33 -6.05
C ALA A 234 68.45 24.18 -7.30
N LYS A 235 67.93 23.53 -8.38
CA LYS A 235 68.64 23.44 -9.67
C LYS A 235 68.86 24.79 -10.31
N MET A 236 67.86 25.68 -10.26
CA MET A 236 68.01 27.07 -10.79
C MET A 236 69.03 27.85 -10.01
N ALA A 237 69.03 27.79 -8.68
CA ALA A 237 70.00 28.47 -7.84
C ALA A 237 71.44 27.97 -8.13
N ARG A 238 71.61 26.63 -8.25
CA ARG A 238 72.91 26.06 -8.63
C ARG A 238 73.38 26.50 -9.99
N ASN A 239 72.50 26.51 -10.99
CA ASN A 239 72.83 26.97 -12.35
C ASN A 239 73.19 28.45 -12.36
N ALA A 240 72.47 29.31 -11.60
CA ALA A 240 72.79 30.72 -11.47
C ALA A 240 74.20 30.93 -10.86
N SER A 241 74.53 30.21 -9.81
CA SER A 241 75.89 30.26 -9.20
C SER A 241 77.01 29.79 -10.16
N LEU A 242 76.74 28.70 -10.92
CA LEU A 242 77.67 28.22 -11.96
C LEU A 242 77.82 29.25 -13.11
N LYS A 243 76.74 29.86 -13.52
CA LYS A 243 76.78 30.89 -14.56
C LYS A 243 77.61 32.08 -14.09
N GLN A 244 77.39 32.58 -12.88
CA GLN A 244 78.17 33.69 -12.31
C GLN A 244 79.68 33.38 -12.27
N LYS A 245 80.06 32.17 -11.82
CA LYS A 245 81.44 31.75 -11.84
C LYS A 245 82.08 31.74 -13.24
N LYS A 246 81.33 31.27 -14.22
CA LYS A 246 81.76 31.28 -15.63
C LYS A 246 81.85 32.69 -16.25
N GLU A 247 81.01 33.58 -15.84
CA GLU A 247 81.06 34.98 -16.22
C GLU A 247 82.29 35.67 -15.62
N GLU A 248 82.63 35.40 -14.34
CA GLU A 248 83.84 35.87 -13.68
C GLU A 248 85.13 35.32 -14.35
N GLU A 249 85.15 33.97 -14.65
CA GLU A 249 86.27 33.38 -15.42
C GLU A 249 86.43 33.98 -16.80
N LEU A 250 85.31 34.30 -17.47
CA LEU A 250 85.31 34.89 -18.78
C LEU A 250 85.87 36.32 -18.75
N ALA A 251 85.44 37.13 -17.77
CA ALA A 251 85.93 38.47 -17.57
C ALA A 251 87.47 38.51 -17.32
N THR A 252 87.95 37.62 -16.45
CA THR A 252 89.39 37.51 -16.18
C THR A 252 90.18 37.08 -17.43
N ASN A 253 89.66 36.19 -18.26
CA ASN A 253 90.26 35.77 -19.52
C ASN A 253 90.28 36.89 -20.56
N GLU A 254 89.24 37.70 -20.59
CA GLU A 254 89.11 38.84 -21.47
C GLU A 254 90.17 39.92 -21.09
N GLU A 255 90.31 40.22 -19.80
CA GLU A 255 91.35 41.08 -19.28
C GLU A 255 92.82 40.63 -19.70
N HIS A 256 93.04 39.28 -19.49
CA HIS A 256 94.32 38.72 -19.94
C HIS A 256 94.53 38.79 -21.46
N LEU A 257 93.48 38.57 -22.28
CA LEU A 257 93.53 38.72 -23.71
C LEU A 257 93.81 40.16 -24.13
N GLN A 258 93.18 41.13 -23.46
CA GLN A 258 93.44 42.51 -23.71
C GLN A 258 94.86 42.96 -23.37
N SER A 259 95.42 42.46 -22.22
CA SER A 259 96.85 42.71 -21.83
C SER A 259 97.79 42.06 -22.84
N TYR A 260 97.58 40.87 -23.33
CA TYR A 260 98.39 40.25 -24.37
C TYR A 260 98.29 40.98 -25.72
N ARG A 261 97.21 41.51 -26.10
CA ARG A 261 97.04 42.28 -27.29
C ARG A 261 97.85 43.60 -27.20
N SER A 262 97.80 44.31 -26.06
CA SER A 262 98.55 45.54 -25.88
C SER A 262 100.06 45.30 -25.97
N VAL A 263 100.55 44.13 -25.37
CA VAL A 263 101.98 43.77 -25.49
C VAL A 263 102.32 43.38 -26.93
N LEU A 264 101.46 42.70 -27.68
CA LEU A 264 101.66 42.44 -29.12
C LEU A 264 101.76 43.74 -29.96
N ASP A 265 100.87 44.67 -29.67
CA ASP A 265 100.84 45.99 -30.39
C ASP A 265 102.16 46.74 -30.07
N GLU A 266 102.66 46.70 -28.80
CA GLU A 266 103.97 47.30 -28.49
C GLU A 266 105.13 46.65 -29.22
N PHE A 267 105.09 45.31 -29.32
CA PHE A 267 106.10 44.54 -30.07
C PHE A 267 106.08 44.89 -31.57
N ASP A 268 104.88 44.93 -32.12
CA ASP A 268 104.69 45.31 -33.55
C ASP A 268 105.18 46.76 -33.83
N ALA A 269 104.91 47.66 -32.90
CA ALA A 269 105.40 49.04 -33.00
C ALA A 269 106.93 49.09 -32.94
N LYS A 270 107.55 48.35 -32.00
CA LYS A 270 109.06 48.27 -31.91
C LYS A 270 109.63 47.61 -33.16
N SER A 271 109.03 46.55 -33.67
CA SER A 271 109.47 45.93 -34.94
C SER A 271 109.50 46.87 -36.09
N LYS A 272 108.38 47.64 -36.28
CA LYS A 272 108.32 48.67 -37.33
C LYS A 272 109.35 49.79 -37.17
N ASP A 273 109.69 50.16 -35.91
CA ASP A 273 110.67 51.19 -35.68
C ASP A 273 112.09 50.66 -35.98
N ILE A 274 112.39 49.37 -35.61
CA ILE A 274 113.62 48.73 -35.99
C ILE A 274 113.75 48.58 -37.52
N ASP A 275 112.68 48.15 -38.19
CA ASP A 275 112.66 48.08 -39.67
C ASP A 275 112.95 49.40 -40.33
N LYS A 276 112.50 50.50 -39.73
CA LYS A 276 112.84 51.83 -40.19
C LYS A 276 114.30 52.17 -40.02
N GLN A 277 114.87 51.84 -38.83
CA GLN A 277 116.27 52.06 -38.53
C GLN A 277 117.26 51.18 -39.38
N ILE A 278 116.79 50.06 -39.90
CA ILE A 278 117.60 49.21 -40.81
C ILE A 278 117.56 49.74 -42.25
N ASN A 279 116.53 50.46 -42.65
CA ASN A 279 116.33 51.00 -44.02
C ASN A 279 116.86 52.49 -44.20
N GLU A 280 117.31 53.16 -43.13
CA GLU A 280 118.08 54.36 -43.13
C GLU A 280 119.54 54.02 -43.17
#